data_f031fd5a536ce9be5c1dcbd6498e8150
#
_entry.id   f031fd5a536ce9be5c1dcbd6498e8150
#
_cell.length_a   1.000
_cell.length_b   1.000
_cell.length_c   1.000
_cell.angle_alpha   90.00
_cell.angle_beta   90.00
_cell.angle_gamma   90.00
#
_symmetry.space_group_name_H-M   'P 1'
#
loop_
_entity.id
_entity.type
_entity.pdbx_description
1 polymer ?
#
loop_
_entity_poly.entity_id
_entity_poly.type
_entity_poly.pdbx_seq_one_letter_code
_entity_poly.pdbx_strand_id
1 'polypeptide(L)' 'MTEPYLTNDQLAARWGLKPAAIKNQRTRGIGPKYYTIPRIGFPAGTPRVRYPLAQILAFEEANNITPLT' A
#
# COMPACT_ATOMS: atom_id res chain seq x y z
N MET A 1 -17.48 9.55 -5.27
CA MET A 1 -17.28 8.48 -4.28
C MET A 1 -15.80 8.11 -4.22
N THR A 2 -15.27 8.02 -3.03
CA THR A 2 -13.84 7.73 -2.86
C THR A 2 -13.56 6.25 -3.10
N GLU A 3 -12.58 5.95 -3.92
CA GLU A 3 -12.15 4.58 -4.15
C GLU A 3 -11.52 4.00 -2.87
N PRO A 4 -11.82 2.73 -2.51
CA PRO A 4 -11.18 2.13 -1.34
C PRO A 4 -9.67 2.00 -1.52
N TYR A 5 -8.95 2.20 -0.44
CA TYR A 5 -7.50 2.11 -0.45
C TYR A 5 -6.99 1.59 0.89
N LEU A 6 -5.73 1.13 0.90
CA LEU A 6 -5.05 0.71 2.11
C LEU A 6 -3.83 1.59 2.36
N THR A 7 -3.51 1.76 3.64
CA THR A 7 -2.24 2.39 4.03
C THR A 7 -1.12 1.38 3.94
N ASN A 8 0.13 1.86 4.10
CA ASN A 8 1.30 0.97 4.14
C ASN A 8 1.15 -0.12 5.21
N ASP A 9 0.72 0.26 6.41
CA ASP A 9 0.56 -0.67 7.52
C ASP A 9 -0.56 -1.67 7.27
N GLN A 10 -1.66 -1.20 6.70
CA GLN A 10 -2.79 -2.08 6.38
C GLN A 10 -2.42 -3.10 5.31
N LEU A 11 -1.65 -2.68 4.31
CA LEU A 11 -1.19 -3.60 3.27
C LEU A 11 -0.25 -4.65 3.85
N ALA A 12 0.65 -4.23 4.73
CA ALA A 12 1.56 -5.15 5.41
C ALA A 12 0.79 -6.20 6.21
N ALA A 13 -0.22 -5.78 6.95
CA ALA A 13 -1.06 -6.69 7.72
C ALA A 13 -1.81 -7.67 6.82
N ARG A 14 -2.30 -7.17 5.67
CA ARG A 14 -3.01 -8.01 4.71
C ARG A 14 -2.15 -9.15 4.18
N TRP A 15 -0.86 -8.90 3.98
CA TRP A 15 0.07 -9.88 3.43
C TRP A 15 0.92 -10.59 4.50
N GLY A 16 0.74 -10.24 5.78
CA GLY A 16 1.52 -10.85 6.85
C GLY A 16 2.97 -10.40 6.87
N LEU A 17 3.25 -9.19 6.40
CA LEU A 17 4.59 -8.63 6.35
C LEU A 17 4.73 -7.48 7.34
N LYS A 18 5.99 -7.09 7.59
CA LYS A 18 6.26 -5.91 8.38
C LYS A 18 6.11 -4.66 7.50
N PRO A 19 5.70 -3.53 8.06
CA PRO A 19 5.59 -2.29 7.28
C PRO A 19 6.87 -1.91 6.54
N ALA A 20 8.04 -2.21 7.10
CA ALA A 20 9.32 -1.94 6.45
C ALA A 20 9.48 -2.74 5.14
N ALA A 21 8.93 -3.94 5.08
CA ALA A 21 8.99 -4.76 3.86
C ALA A 21 8.20 -4.10 2.73
N ILE A 22 7.04 -3.53 3.04
CA ILE A 22 6.23 -2.83 2.04
C ILE A 22 6.97 -1.58 1.56
N LYS A 23 7.59 -0.84 2.48
CA LYS A 23 8.37 0.34 2.12
C LYS A 23 9.54 -0.03 1.20
N ASN A 24 10.22 -1.16 1.48
CA ASN A 24 11.32 -1.62 0.62
C ASN A 24 10.84 -1.97 -0.79
N GLN A 25 9.69 -2.61 -0.91
CA GLN A 25 9.10 -2.88 -2.22
C GLN A 25 8.84 -1.59 -2.98
N ARG A 26 8.30 -0.59 -2.30
CA ARG A 26 8.01 0.71 -2.91
C ARG A 26 9.29 1.39 -3.40
N THR A 27 10.34 1.35 -2.58
CA THR A 27 11.62 1.93 -2.93
C THR A 27 12.25 1.24 -4.14
N ARG A 28 12.04 -0.07 -4.27
CA ARG A 28 12.54 -0.86 -5.39
C ARG A 28 11.64 -0.79 -6.63
N GLY A 29 10.44 -0.25 -6.49
CA GLY A 29 9.50 -0.16 -7.60
C GLY A 29 8.89 -1.49 -7.99
N ILE A 30 8.85 -2.47 -7.09
CA ILE A 30 8.36 -3.82 -7.38
C ILE A 30 7.02 -4.15 -6.74
N GLY A 31 6.43 -3.23 -5.98
CA GLY A 31 5.13 -3.45 -5.36
C GLY A 31 3.97 -2.94 -6.22
N PRO A 32 2.74 -2.99 -5.69
CA PRO A 32 1.59 -2.47 -6.42
C PRO A 32 1.68 -0.96 -6.58
N LYS A 33 0.93 -0.43 -7.53
CA LYS A 33 0.89 1.00 -7.77
C LYS A 33 0.30 1.72 -6.56
N TYR A 34 0.81 2.91 -6.27
CA TYR A 34 0.38 3.70 -5.13
C TYR A 34 0.38 5.18 -5.50
N TYR A 35 -0.22 5.99 -4.62
CA TYR A 35 -0.10 7.44 -4.74
C TYR A 35 0.21 8.04 -3.37
N THR A 36 0.71 9.28 -3.39
CA THR A 36 1.08 9.99 -2.18
C THR A 36 0.16 11.20 -2.02
N ILE A 37 -0.49 11.30 -0.86
CA ILE A 37 -1.35 12.44 -0.55
C ILE A 37 -0.46 13.65 -0.26
N PRO A 38 -0.77 14.85 -0.79
CA PRO A 38 -0.01 16.06 -0.47
C PRO A 38 0.00 16.31 1.04
N ARG A 39 1.09 16.91 1.53
CA ARG A 39 1.26 17.15 2.97
C ARG A 39 0.34 18.23 3.54
N ILE A 40 -0.42 18.91 2.72
CA ILE A 40 -1.29 20.00 3.16
C ILE A 40 -2.25 19.50 4.24
N GLY A 41 -2.18 20.13 5.44
CA GLY A 41 -3.04 19.77 6.55
C GLY A 41 -2.62 18.55 7.37
N PHE A 42 -1.52 17.89 6.99
CA PHE A 42 -1.03 16.73 7.74
C PHE A 42 0.16 17.11 8.62
N PRO A 43 0.19 16.65 9.90
CA PRO A 43 1.38 16.84 10.74
C PRO A 43 2.60 16.14 10.15
N ALA A 44 3.79 16.60 10.51
CA ALA A 44 5.02 15.94 10.10
C ALA A 44 5.01 14.49 10.61
N GLY A 45 5.46 13.56 9.76
CA GLY A 45 5.52 12.15 10.11
C GLY A 45 4.25 11.37 9.84
N THR A 46 3.16 12.02 9.46
CA THR A 46 1.92 11.32 9.11
C THR A 46 2.11 10.54 7.81
N PRO A 47 1.78 9.23 7.79
CA PRO A 47 1.87 8.45 6.54
C PRO A 47 0.93 9.02 5.48
N ARG A 48 1.47 9.21 4.27
CA ARG A 48 0.70 9.79 3.16
C ARG A 48 0.58 8.87 1.96
N VAL A 49 1.19 7.69 2.02
CA VAL A 49 1.12 6.72 0.94
C VAL A 49 -0.19 5.95 1.02
N ARG A 50 -0.86 5.80 -0.12
CA ARG A 50 -2.12 5.05 -0.22
C ARG A 50 -2.05 4.09 -1.39
N TYR A 51 -2.53 2.87 -1.17
CA TYR A 51 -2.57 1.83 -2.20
C TYR A 51 -4.02 1.60 -2.58
N PRO A 52 -4.45 2.00 -3.80
CA PRO A 52 -5.81 1.72 -4.24
C PRO A 52 -6.08 0.22 -4.23
N LEU A 53 -7.22 -0.18 -3.70
CA LEU A 53 -7.54 -1.61 -3.57
C LEU A 53 -7.53 -2.31 -4.92
N ALA A 54 -8.02 -1.66 -5.97
CA ALA A 54 -8.02 -2.23 -7.31
C ALA A 54 -6.60 -2.60 -7.76
N GLN A 55 -5.61 -1.76 -7.44
CA GLN A 55 -4.22 -2.03 -7.80
C GLN A 55 -3.63 -3.17 -6.96
N ILE A 56 -4.04 -3.25 -5.70
CA ILE A 56 -3.60 -4.34 -4.83
C ILE A 56 -4.13 -5.68 -5.34
N LEU A 57 -5.41 -5.72 -5.69
CA LEU A 57 -6.03 -6.95 -6.21
C LEU A 57 -5.38 -7.39 -7.51
N ALA A 58 -5.11 -6.45 -8.42
CA ALA A 58 -4.46 -6.76 -9.68
C ALA A 58 -3.04 -7.29 -9.45
N PHE A 59 -2.30 -6.69 -8.51
CA PHE A 59 -0.95 -7.14 -8.20
C PHE A 59 -0.95 -8.53 -7.57
N GLU A 60 -1.88 -8.79 -6.67
CA GLU A 60 -2.00 -10.12 -6.03
C GLU A 60 -2.28 -11.19 -7.07
N GLU A 61 -3.19 -10.91 -7.99
CA GLU A 61 -3.52 -11.86 -9.05
C GLU A 61 -2.33 -12.12 -9.97
N ALA A 62 -1.65 -11.06 -10.37
CA ALA A 62 -0.51 -11.18 -11.28
C ALA A 62 0.67 -11.94 -10.66
N ASN A 63 0.79 -11.94 -9.33
CA ASN A 63 1.92 -12.54 -8.63
C ASN A 63 1.51 -13.75 -7.78
N ASN A 64 0.27 -14.20 -7.90
CA ASN A 64 -0.26 -15.36 -7.16
C ASN A 64 -0.12 -15.19 -5.64
N ILE A 65 -0.40 -13.99 -5.14
CA ILE A 65 -0.36 -13.69 -3.72
C ILE A 65 -1.72 -13.98 -3.10
N THR A 66 -1.75 -14.76 -2.02
CA THR A 66 -2.98 -15.03 -1.28
C THR A 66 -2.98 -14.15 -0.02
N PRO A 67 -3.90 -13.20 0.11
CA PRO A 67 -3.91 -12.34 1.30
C PRO A 67 -4.35 -13.13 2.54
N LEU A 68 -3.86 -12.68 3.71
CA LEU A 68 -4.23 -13.29 4.98
C LEU A 68 -5.62 -12.86 5.44
N THR A 69 -6.09 -11.70 5.01
CA THR A 69 -7.40 -11.17 5.42
C THR A 69 -8.22 -10.74 4.22
#